data_8d04855ced33991976ea4704b62ef0a7
#
_entry.id   8d04855ced33991976ea4704b62ef0a7
#
_cell.length_a   1.000
_cell.length_b   1.000
_cell.length_c   1.000
_cell.angle_alpha   90.00
_cell.angle_beta   90.00
_cell.angle_gamma   90.00
#
_symmetry.space_group_name_H-M   'P 1'
#
loop_
_entity.id
_entity.type
_entity.pdbx_description
1 polymer ?
#
loop_
_entity_poly.entity_id
_entity_poly.type
_entity_poly.pdbx_seq_one_letter_code
_entity_poly.pdbx_strand_id
1 'polypeptide(L)'
;MKKLFALCGSIATMLLFTPLTILAAESGESSTATVPLWLCIPFAGLLLCIAVLPLVKPEWWEKNQPLAVAVWSLLFIIPFAVTYSAGDAVETVLECILNDYLTFIVLLFGLFCVAGNITLEGDLAGSPRVNVIFLAIGTLLSSCIGTTGASMLMVRPMIKMNSWRQHKSHIMVFFIFLISNMGGCLTPIGDPPLLMGFMRGVPFFWSLHLFPILIFNMVILLTVFYLLDRHNYRKDIANGRKPDISKAGTTLKIDGLHNIIFLIMIVAAVILSGTLPNLAAFQDAAGNVRGIRVFREVTLGFPSIIEVAIILLAALLSFKTTDSQIRTSNHFTWGAIKEVAVLFIGIFITMQPALMLLKSMGPELGLSKPLEMFWATGALSSFLDNTPTYLVFLTTAGTLGFTQGIATTVGTIPVKMLTAISCGAVFMGANTYIGNAPNFMVKSISDENGVRMPSFFGYILWSLAFLVPVFILDMLVFFL
;
A
#
# COMPACT_ATOMS: atom_id res chain seq x y z
N MET A 1 30.04 7.21 1.18
CA MET A 1 28.79 7.96 0.99
C MET A 1 28.74 8.79 -0.29
N LYS A 2 29.64 9.76 -0.56
CA LYS A 2 29.59 10.59 -1.80
C LYS A 2 29.64 9.78 -3.12
N LYS A 3 30.40 8.68 -3.21
CA LYS A 3 30.49 7.85 -4.42
C LYS A 3 29.26 6.95 -4.63
N LEU A 4 28.56 6.55 -3.55
CA LEU A 4 27.31 5.78 -3.64
C LEU A 4 26.12 6.68 -4.02
N PHE A 5 26.09 7.93 -3.52
CA PHE A 5 25.14 8.95 -3.97
C PHE A 5 25.33 9.33 -5.45
N ALA A 6 26.56 9.39 -5.91
CA ALA A 6 26.87 9.62 -7.32
C ALA A 6 26.44 8.42 -8.19
N LEU A 7 26.54 7.17 -7.69
CA LEU A 7 26.12 5.97 -8.41
C LEU A 7 24.60 5.84 -8.46
N CYS A 8 23.91 6.09 -7.33
CA CYS A 8 22.43 6.13 -7.30
C CYS A 8 21.88 7.31 -8.12
N GLY A 9 22.56 8.47 -8.09
CA GLY A 9 22.21 9.61 -8.92
C GLY A 9 22.46 9.33 -10.41
N SER A 10 23.53 8.64 -10.78
CA SER A 10 23.79 8.25 -12.17
C SER A 10 22.85 7.14 -12.66
N ILE A 11 22.44 6.21 -11.82
CA ILE A 11 21.43 5.19 -12.18
C ILE A 11 20.04 5.83 -12.33
N ALA A 12 19.66 6.74 -11.45
CA ALA A 12 18.42 7.50 -11.57
C ALA A 12 18.44 8.45 -12.78
N THR A 13 19.57 9.12 -13.05
CA THR A 13 19.76 9.94 -14.25
C THR A 13 19.85 9.07 -15.50
N MET A 14 20.45 7.89 -15.46
CA MET A 14 20.50 6.98 -16.61
C MET A 14 19.12 6.39 -16.94
N LEU A 15 18.29 6.13 -15.93
CA LEU A 15 16.87 5.73 -16.12
C LEU A 15 15.96 6.90 -16.54
N LEU A 16 16.33 8.16 -16.20
CA LEU A 16 15.58 9.36 -16.56
C LEU A 16 16.05 10.01 -17.86
N PHE A 17 17.29 9.75 -18.31
CA PHE A 17 17.95 10.43 -19.44
C PHE A 17 18.54 9.51 -20.50
N THR A 18 18.25 8.20 -20.49
CA THR A 18 18.46 7.40 -21.70
C THR A 18 17.53 7.94 -22.79
N PRO A 19 18.06 8.22 -23.99
CA PRO A 19 17.39 9.10 -24.92
C PRO A 19 16.16 8.47 -25.55
N LEU A 20 14.99 8.79 -25.00
CA LEU A 20 13.73 8.72 -25.75
C LEU A 20 13.71 9.73 -26.92
N THR A 21 14.76 10.51 -27.09
CA THR A 21 14.96 11.45 -28.21
C THR A 21 15.23 10.77 -29.54
N ILE A 22 15.47 9.46 -29.59
CA ILE A 22 15.71 8.71 -30.85
C ILE A 22 14.39 8.22 -31.48
N LEU A 23 13.30 8.10 -30.73
CA LEU A 23 12.01 7.59 -31.24
C LEU A 23 11.04 8.70 -31.72
N ALA A 24 11.37 9.97 -31.54
CA ALA A 24 10.51 11.08 -31.99
C ALA A 24 10.70 11.46 -33.47
N ALA A 25 11.51 10.74 -34.24
CA ALA A 25 11.89 11.15 -35.59
C ALA A 25 11.26 10.35 -36.74
N GLU A 26 10.53 9.25 -36.48
CA GLU A 26 9.88 8.50 -37.59
C GLU A 26 8.56 7.85 -37.13
N SER A 27 7.47 8.57 -37.22
CA SER A 27 6.16 8.02 -37.62
C SER A 27 5.19 9.15 -37.92
N GLY A 28 5.00 9.43 -39.21
CA GLY A 28 3.87 10.20 -39.67
C GLY A 28 2.58 9.38 -39.46
N GLU A 29 1.51 10.15 -39.21
CA GLU A 29 0.10 9.76 -39.23
C GLU A 29 -0.51 9.17 -37.95
N SER A 30 -1.33 9.98 -37.45
CA SER A 30 -2.48 9.99 -36.54
C SER A 30 -2.20 10.71 -35.22
N SER A 31 -2.80 11.91 -35.11
CA SER A 31 -2.71 12.79 -33.94
C SER A 31 -3.53 12.24 -32.76
N THR A 32 -2.96 11.32 -32.03
CA THR A 32 -3.23 11.21 -30.59
C THR A 32 -2.22 12.14 -29.92
N ALA A 33 -2.66 13.22 -29.32
CA ALA A 33 -1.79 14.16 -28.63
C ALA A 33 -1.02 13.42 -27.52
N THR A 34 0.22 13.05 -27.81
CA THR A 34 1.10 12.35 -26.86
C THR A 34 1.41 13.31 -25.72
N VAL A 35 1.14 12.89 -24.48
CA VAL A 35 1.46 13.69 -23.29
C VAL A 35 2.97 13.88 -23.22
N PRO A 36 3.48 15.12 -23.13
CA PRO A 36 4.91 15.36 -23.05
C PRO A 36 5.51 14.75 -21.79
N LEU A 37 6.62 14.01 -21.93
CA LEU A 37 7.28 13.31 -20.83
C LEU A 37 7.67 14.23 -19.66
N TRP A 38 7.98 15.48 -19.91
CA TRP A 38 8.34 16.45 -18.87
C TRP A 38 7.19 16.75 -17.89
N LEU A 39 5.95 16.53 -18.27
CA LEU A 39 4.78 16.63 -17.35
C LEU A 39 4.79 15.55 -16.27
N CYS A 40 5.58 14.48 -16.40
CA CYS A 40 5.78 13.47 -15.37
C CYS A 40 6.82 13.88 -14.31
N ILE A 41 7.60 14.95 -14.54
CA ILE A 41 8.61 15.43 -13.58
C ILE A 41 8.02 15.73 -12.19
N PRO A 42 6.85 16.41 -12.07
CA PRO A 42 6.25 16.66 -10.77
C PRO A 42 5.93 15.38 -9.98
N PHE A 43 5.47 14.33 -10.65
CA PHE A 43 5.22 13.03 -10.03
C PHE A 43 6.51 12.40 -9.51
N ALA A 44 7.54 12.30 -10.36
CA ALA A 44 8.85 11.77 -9.96
C ALA A 44 9.48 12.60 -8.82
N GLY A 45 9.36 13.93 -8.89
CA GLY A 45 9.85 14.84 -7.85
C GLY A 45 9.15 14.66 -6.51
N LEU A 46 7.82 14.53 -6.50
CA LEU A 46 7.05 14.26 -5.29
C LEU A 46 7.44 12.90 -4.67
N LEU A 47 7.53 11.84 -5.49
CA LEU A 47 7.94 10.51 -5.00
C LEU A 47 9.36 10.53 -4.42
N LEU A 48 10.30 11.25 -5.04
CA LEU A 48 11.66 11.44 -4.49
C LEU A 48 11.62 12.21 -3.17
N CYS A 49 10.78 13.23 -3.03
CA CYS A 49 10.59 13.93 -1.76
C CYS A 49 10.09 12.98 -0.66
N ILE A 50 9.06 12.18 -0.95
CA ILE A 50 8.50 11.20 -0.02
C ILE A 50 9.56 10.16 0.39
N ALA A 51 10.38 9.69 -0.54
CA ALA A 51 11.41 8.69 -0.27
C ALA A 51 12.62 9.23 0.52
N VAL A 52 13.04 10.46 0.26
CA VAL A 52 14.32 10.99 0.74
C VAL A 52 14.15 11.91 1.95
N LEU A 53 13.17 12.83 1.94
CA LEU A 53 13.07 13.87 2.96
C LEU A 53 12.80 13.33 4.38
N PRO A 54 11.97 12.31 4.60
CA PRO A 54 11.81 11.70 5.92
C PRO A 54 13.12 11.14 6.50
N LEU A 55 14.05 10.72 5.63
CA LEU A 55 15.33 10.15 6.05
C LEU A 55 16.41 11.21 6.30
N VAL A 56 16.39 12.32 5.54
CA VAL A 56 17.44 13.35 5.55
C VAL A 56 17.06 14.53 6.45
N LYS A 57 15.80 14.93 6.46
CA LYS A 57 15.26 16.07 7.22
C LYS A 57 13.87 15.77 7.78
N PRO A 58 13.71 14.80 8.71
CA PRO A 58 12.42 14.34 9.22
C PRO A 58 11.59 15.49 9.80
N GLU A 59 12.16 16.33 10.67
CA GLU A 59 11.44 17.45 11.31
C GLU A 59 10.92 18.48 10.30
N TRP A 60 11.69 18.74 9.24
CA TRP A 60 11.25 19.65 8.18
C TRP A 60 10.12 19.01 7.37
N TRP A 61 10.25 17.72 7.06
CA TRP A 61 9.25 16.98 6.30
C TRP A 61 7.90 16.94 7.02
N GLU A 62 7.87 16.57 8.29
CA GLU A 62 6.66 16.54 9.10
C GLU A 62 5.89 17.87 9.09
N LYS A 63 6.60 19.00 9.14
CA LYS A 63 6.00 20.33 9.16
C LYS A 63 5.58 20.84 7.77
N ASN A 64 6.33 20.50 6.73
CA ASN A 64 6.22 21.12 5.40
C ASN A 64 5.69 20.15 4.33
N GLN A 65 5.30 18.94 4.68
CA GLN A 65 4.73 17.96 3.78
C GLN A 65 3.55 18.52 2.96
N PRO A 66 2.55 19.23 3.54
CA PRO A 66 1.46 19.82 2.76
C PRO A 66 1.93 20.85 1.75
N LEU A 67 2.97 21.62 2.10
CA LEU A 67 3.56 22.61 1.19
C LEU A 67 4.26 21.93 0.01
N ALA A 68 5.04 20.88 0.27
CA ALA A 68 5.71 20.11 -0.78
C ALA A 68 4.68 19.51 -1.75
N VAL A 69 3.61 18.91 -1.23
CA VAL A 69 2.50 18.36 -2.02
C VAL A 69 1.84 19.46 -2.87
N ALA A 70 1.52 20.61 -2.27
CA ALA A 70 0.91 21.72 -3.01
C ALA A 70 1.82 22.24 -4.13
N VAL A 71 3.12 22.40 -3.86
CA VAL A 71 4.09 22.86 -4.87
C VAL A 71 4.17 21.90 -6.05
N TRP A 72 4.34 20.59 -5.80
CA TRP A 72 4.43 19.60 -6.86
C TRP A 72 3.12 19.47 -7.65
N SER A 73 1.97 19.56 -6.97
CA SER A 73 0.66 19.55 -7.64
C SER A 73 0.49 20.78 -8.55
N LEU A 74 0.87 21.99 -8.10
CA LEU A 74 0.81 23.18 -8.91
C LEU A 74 1.80 23.14 -10.08
N LEU A 75 2.99 22.57 -9.88
CA LEU A 75 3.96 22.35 -10.94
C LEU A 75 3.49 21.37 -12.03
N PHE A 76 2.47 20.56 -11.73
CA PHE A 76 1.75 19.78 -12.74
C PHE A 76 0.58 20.58 -13.34
N ILE A 77 -0.36 21.06 -12.47
CA ILE A 77 -1.63 21.66 -12.91
C ILE A 77 -1.42 22.87 -13.82
N ILE A 78 -0.50 23.78 -13.46
CA ILE A 78 -0.29 25.03 -14.23
C ILE A 78 0.26 24.73 -15.63
N PRO A 79 1.36 23.98 -15.79
CA PRO A 79 1.85 23.64 -17.12
C PRO A 79 0.84 22.80 -17.93
N PHE A 80 0.10 21.90 -17.31
CA PHE A 80 -0.93 21.11 -17.97
C PHE A 80 -2.05 22.02 -18.52
N ALA A 81 -2.51 22.98 -17.71
CA ALA A 81 -3.52 23.96 -18.14
C ALA A 81 -3.03 24.87 -19.28
N VAL A 82 -1.75 25.22 -19.33
CA VAL A 82 -1.14 25.99 -20.41
C VAL A 82 -0.97 25.16 -21.69
N THR A 83 -0.64 23.87 -21.56
CA THR A 83 -0.37 22.98 -22.70
C THR A 83 -1.67 22.55 -23.40
N TYR A 84 -2.72 22.26 -22.63
CA TYR A 84 -4.02 21.77 -23.17
C TYR A 84 -5.06 22.88 -23.05
N SER A 85 -5.73 22.96 -21.90
CA SER A 85 -6.62 24.07 -21.52
C SER A 85 -6.87 24.09 -20.02
N ALA A 86 -7.30 25.25 -19.50
CA ALA A 86 -7.72 25.34 -18.10
C ALA A 86 -8.92 24.43 -17.80
N GLY A 87 -9.82 24.25 -18.77
CA GLY A 87 -10.98 23.35 -18.65
C GLY A 87 -10.57 21.89 -18.50
N ASP A 88 -9.60 21.43 -19.30
CA ASP A 88 -9.10 20.06 -19.25
C ASP A 88 -8.30 19.79 -17.96
N ALA A 89 -7.56 20.80 -17.47
CA ALA A 89 -6.89 20.69 -16.18
C ALA A 89 -7.87 20.56 -15.02
N VAL A 90 -8.93 21.36 -14.99
CA VAL A 90 -9.99 21.26 -13.98
C VAL A 90 -10.70 19.90 -14.07
N GLU A 91 -11.02 19.44 -15.27
CA GLU A 91 -11.66 18.14 -15.51
C GLU A 91 -10.79 17.00 -14.98
N THR A 92 -9.51 16.93 -15.38
CA THR A 92 -8.56 15.92 -14.93
C THR A 92 -8.40 15.90 -13.40
N VAL A 93 -8.27 17.07 -12.78
CA VAL A 93 -8.11 17.18 -11.32
C VAL A 93 -9.40 16.79 -10.59
N LEU A 94 -10.57 17.22 -11.07
CA LEU A 94 -11.84 16.87 -10.44
C LEU A 94 -12.15 15.38 -10.61
N GLU A 95 -11.90 14.80 -11.78
CA GLU A 95 -12.07 13.36 -12.00
C GLU A 95 -11.19 12.56 -11.02
N CYS A 96 -9.93 12.91 -10.92
CA CYS A 96 -8.99 12.32 -9.99
C CYS A 96 -9.45 12.45 -8.52
N ILE A 97 -9.88 13.63 -8.09
CA ILE A 97 -10.30 13.87 -6.70
C ILE A 97 -11.59 13.12 -6.38
N LEU A 98 -12.60 13.15 -7.27
CA LEU A 98 -13.92 12.61 -6.99
C LEU A 98 -14.00 11.11 -7.18
N ASN A 99 -13.36 10.59 -8.22
CA ASN A 99 -13.51 9.18 -8.60
C ASN A 99 -12.38 8.29 -8.03
N ASP A 100 -11.16 8.83 -7.86
CA ASP A 100 -10.04 8.06 -7.33
C ASP A 100 -9.77 8.38 -5.85
N TYR A 101 -9.47 9.64 -5.52
CA TYR A 101 -9.00 10.02 -4.19
C TYR A 101 -10.09 9.94 -3.11
N LEU A 102 -11.30 10.42 -3.37
CA LEU A 102 -12.37 10.53 -2.36
C LEU A 102 -12.75 9.15 -1.79
N THR A 103 -13.04 8.19 -2.64
CA THR A 103 -13.40 6.82 -2.24
C THR A 103 -12.24 6.14 -1.51
N PHE A 104 -11.02 6.30 -2.04
CA PHE A 104 -9.80 5.78 -1.45
C PHE A 104 -9.57 6.30 -0.03
N ILE A 105 -9.58 7.64 0.16
CA ILE A 105 -9.25 8.21 1.46
C ILE A 105 -10.35 7.98 2.50
N VAL A 106 -11.62 7.97 2.08
CA VAL A 106 -12.74 7.66 2.98
C VAL A 106 -12.69 6.21 3.44
N LEU A 107 -12.31 5.27 2.57
CA LEU A 107 -12.11 3.89 2.98
C LEU A 107 -10.98 3.75 3.99
N LEU A 108 -9.81 4.33 3.71
CA LEU A 108 -8.69 4.29 4.66
C LEU A 108 -9.04 4.95 5.99
N PHE A 109 -9.76 6.08 5.95
CA PHE A 109 -10.26 6.76 7.13
C PHE A 109 -11.21 5.87 7.94
N GLY A 110 -12.17 5.21 7.28
CA GLY A 110 -13.13 4.31 7.92
C GLY A 110 -12.43 3.13 8.60
N LEU A 111 -11.53 2.45 7.88
CA LEU A 111 -10.74 1.35 8.41
C LEU A 111 -9.86 1.80 9.59
N PHE A 112 -9.20 2.94 9.47
CA PHE A 112 -8.37 3.52 10.51
C PHE A 112 -9.17 3.83 11.78
N CYS A 113 -10.35 4.45 11.63
CA CYS A 113 -11.26 4.75 12.75
C CYS A 113 -11.72 3.49 13.46
N VAL A 114 -12.19 2.50 12.70
CA VAL A 114 -12.76 1.27 13.26
C VAL A 114 -11.67 0.39 13.86
N ALA A 115 -10.53 0.21 13.19
CA ALA A 115 -9.40 -0.55 13.72
C ALA A 115 -8.79 0.11 14.97
N GLY A 116 -8.74 1.45 15.03
CA GLY A 116 -8.27 2.20 16.18
C GLY A 116 -9.14 2.05 17.43
N ASN A 117 -10.38 1.58 17.28
CA ASN A 117 -11.35 1.28 18.34
C ASN A 117 -11.32 -0.20 18.79
N ILE A 118 -10.34 -0.97 18.35
CA ILE A 118 -10.10 -2.35 18.80
C ILE A 118 -8.74 -2.39 19.48
N THR A 119 -8.65 -3.00 20.67
CA THR A 119 -7.37 -3.23 21.35
C THR A 119 -7.21 -4.69 21.74
N LEU A 120 -5.97 -5.12 21.70
CA LEU A 120 -5.55 -6.43 22.14
C LEU A 120 -4.69 -6.28 23.39
N GLU A 121 -5.24 -6.67 24.54
CA GLU A 121 -4.53 -6.64 25.82
C GLU A 121 -4.28 -8.06 26.32
N GLY A 122 -3.11 -8.26 26.93
CA GLY A 122 -2.76 -9.55 27.54
C GLY A 122 -1.32 -9.55 28.01
N ASP A 123 -1.03 -10.36 29.02
CA ASP A 123 0.30 -10.55 29.59
C ASP A 123 0.90 -11.89 29.14
N LEU A 124 0.89 -12.14 27.82
CA LEU A 124 1.56 -13.31 27.27
C LEU A 124 3.08 -13.08 27.27
N ALA A 125 3.82 -14.07 27.74
CA ALA A 125 5.28 -14.06 27.60
C ALA A 125 5.67 -14.50 26.18
N GLY A 126 6.40 -13.65 25.47
CA GLY A 126 6.88 -13.94 24.12
C GLY A 126 7.86 -15.10 24.11
N SER A 127 7.47 -16.20 23.51
CA SER A 127 8.30 -17.36 23.19
C SER A 127 8.30 -17.58 21.68
N PRO A 128 9.25 -18.33 21.12
CA PRO A 128 9.32 -18.56 19.68
C PRO A 128 8.02 -19.09 19.06
N ARG A 129 7.31 -19.99 19.79
CA ARG A 129 6.02 -20.53 19.34
C ARG A 129 4.91 -19.47 19.38
N VAL A 130 4.84 -18.72 20.48
CA VAL A 130 3.84 -17.65 20.65
C VAL A 130 4.05 -16.57 19.59
N ASN A 131 5.30 -16.14 19.34
CA ASN A 131 5.62 -15.15 18.34
C ASN A 131 5.24 -15.60 16.92
N VAL A 132 5.50 -16.88 16.56
CA VAL A 132 5.07 -17.45 15.25
C VAL A 132 3.55 -17.42 15.11
N ILE A 133 2.81 -17.86 16.11
CA ILE A 133 1.33 -17.89 16.08
C ILE A 133 0.81 -16.45 15.96
N PHE A 134 1.39 -15.53 16.71
CA PHE A 134 0.99 -14.13 16.70
C PHE A 134 1.25 -13.47 15.33
N LEU A 135 2.41 -13.72 14.72
CA LEU A 135 2.73 -13.27 13.35
C LEU A 135 1.78 -13.90 12.33
N ALA A 136 1.50 -15.19 12.44
CA ALA A 136 0.58 -15.87 11.51
C ALA A 136 -0.85 -15.30 11.57
N ILE A 137 -1.38 -15.11 12.78
CA ILE A 137 -2.71 -14.51 12.98
C ILE A 137 -2.73 -13.08 12.45
N GLY A 138 -1.69 -12.27 12.77
CA GLY A 138 -1.59 -10.90 12.30
C GLY A 138 -1.51 -10.77 10.79
N THR A 139 -0.80 -11.68 10.14
CA THR A 139 -0.70 -11.74 8.68
C THR A 139 -2.08 -11.96 8.04
N LEU A 140 -2.86 -12.90 8.55
CA LEU A 140 -4.21 -13.14 8.03
C LEU A 140 -5.17 -11.98 8.37
N LEU A 141 -5.02 -11.41 9.56
CA LEU A 141 -5.83 -10.26 9.99
C LEU A 141 -5.60 -9.02 9.13
N SER A 142 -4.40 -8.83 8.60
CA SER A 142 -4.06 -7.70 7.71
C SER A 142 -4.94 -7.64 6.47
N SER A 143 -5.33 -8.77 5.92
CA SER A 143 -6.28 -8.80 4.80
C SER A 143 -7.72 -8.40 5.19
N CYS A 144 -8.05 -8.40 6.48
CA CYS A 144 -9.39 -8.08 6.97
C CYS A 144 -9.55 -6.62 7.41
N ILE A 145 -8.50 -6.05 8.03
CA ILE A 145 -8.54 -4.70 8.63
C ILE A 145 -7.51 -3.75 8.06
N GLY A 146 -6.84 -4.16 6.99
CA GLY A 146 -5.76 -3.43 6.35
C GLY A 146 -4.41 -3.62 7.06
N THR A 147 -3.32 -3.53 6.28
CA THR A 147 -1.93 -3.66 6.78
C THR A 147 -1.63 -2.63 7.86
N THR A 148 -2.06 -1.38 7.69
CA THR A 148 -1.88 -0.31 8.70
C THR A 148 -2.68 -0.61 9.97
N GLY A 149 -3.95 -1.01 9.84
CA GLY A 149 -4.82 -1.33 10.98
C GLY A 149 -4.29 -2.51 11.80
N ALA A 150 -3.91 -3.61 11.13
CA ALA A 150 -3.32 -4.78 11.77
C ALA A 150 -1.98 -4.46 12.44
N SER A 151 -1.15 -3.65 11.78
CA SER A 151 0.13 -3.22 12.34
C SER A 151 -0.06 -2.39 13.62
N MET A 152 -0.97 -1.42 13.62
CA MET A 152 -1.27 -0.62 14.82
C MET A 152 -1.81 -1.47 15.97
N LEU A 153 -2.73 -2.39 15.67
CA LEU A 153 -3.32 -3.27 16.68
C LEU A 153 -2.30 -4.19 17.34
N MET A 154 -1.35 -4.72 16.55
CA MET A 154 -0.51 -5.84 16.98
C MET A 154 0.92 -5.45 17.38
N VAL A 155 1.43 -4.28 16.96
CA VAL A 155 2.82 -3.88 17.20
C VAL A 155 3.12 -3.74 18.69
N ARG A 156 2.26 -3.07 19.45
CA ARG A 156 2.48 -2.85 20.90
C ARG A 156 2.35 -4.12 21.72
N PRO A 157 1.33 -4.96 21.55
CA PRO A 157 1.28 -6.29 22.18
C PRO A 157 2.52 -7.12 21.87
N MET A 158 3.00 -7.14 20.62
CA MET A 158 4.21 -7.87 20.23
C MET A 158 5.45 -7.36 20.97
N ILE A 159 5.62 -6.05 21.07
CA ILE A 159 6.73 -5.43 21.84
C ILE A 159 6.60 -5.77 23.31
N LYS A 160 5.40 -5.65 23.91
CA LYS A 160 5.14 -5.90 25.32
C LYS A 160 5.45 -7.36 25.71
N MET A 161 4.97 -8.33 24.92
CA MET A 161 5.24 -9.76 25.12
C MET A 161 6.73 -10.08 25.14
N ASN A 162 7.52 -9.37 24.36
CA ASN A 162 8.96 -9.58 24.19
C ASN A 162 9.82 -8.54 24.93
N SER A 163 9.24 -7.76 25.86
CA SER A 163 9.95 -6.69 26.61
C SER A 163 11.13 -7.22 27.43
N TRP A 164 11.01 -8.43 27.98
CA TRP A 164 12.03 -9.10 28.77
C TRP A 164 13.25 -9.55 27.95
N ARG A 165 13.13 -9.63 26.60
CA ARG A 165 14.18 -10.10 25.70
C ARG A 165 15.19 -9.00 25.37
N GLN A 166 16.47 -9.40 25.24
CA GLN A 166 17.53 -8.53 24.75
C GLN A 166 17.57 -8.52 23.22
N HIS A 167 17.48 -9.71 22.60
CA HIS A 167 17.54 -9.87 21.15
C HIS A 167 16.10 -9.94 20.60
N LYS A 168 15.54 -8.80 20.20
CA LYS A 168 14.12 -8.69 19.75
C LYS A 168 13.91 -7.94 18.43
N SER A 169 14.96 -7.32 17.85
CA SER A 169 14.85 -6.55 16.60
C SER A 169 14.33 -7.38 15.43
N HIS A 170 14.78 -8.64 15.31
CA HIS A 170 14.33 -9.56 14.26
C HIS A 170 12.82 -9.83 14.32
N ILE A 171 12.19 -9.79 15.49
CA ILE A 171 10.75 -10.00 15.67
C ILE A 171 10.00 -8.89 14.93
N MET A 172 10.46 -7.64 15.09
CA MET A 172 9.81 -6.49 14.44
C MET A 172 10.12 -6.40 12.94
N VAL A 173 11.29 -6.87 12.51
CA VAL A 173 11.62 -6.99 11.08
C VAL A 173 10.66 -7.96 10.38
N PHE A 174 10.47 -9.17 10.93
CA PHE A 174 9.53 -10.15 10.38
C PHE A 174 8.07 -9.72 10.53
N PHE A 175 7.76 -8.93 11.56
CA PHE A 175 6.45 -8.29 11.68
C PHE A 175 6.16 -7.38 10.48
N ILE A 176 7.13 -6.55 10.07
CA ILE A 176 6.98 -5.70 8.89
C ILE A 176 6.84 -6.55 7.63
N PHE A 177 7.64 -7.59 7.46
CA PHE A 177 7.57 -8.46 6.29
C PHE A 177 6.18 -9.08 6.11
N LEU A 178 5.65 -9.63 7.19
CA LEU A 178 4.42 -10.43 7.18
C LEU A 178 3.17 -9.56 7.37
N ILE A 179 3.04 -8.86 8.50
CA ILE A 179 1.81 -8.16 8.88
C ILE A 179 1.66 -6.85 8.12
N SER A 180 2.74 -6.07 8.02
CA SER A 180 2.67 -4.74 7.40
C SER A 180 2.66 -4.76 5.87
N ASN A 181 2.91 -5.92 5.23
CA ASN A 181 2.96 -6.04 3.77
C ASN A 181 2.24 -7.30 3.27
N MET A 182 2.88 -8.47 3.32
CA MET A 182 2.36 -9.68 2.65
C MET A 182 0.94 -10.03 3.07
N GLY A 183 0.61 -9.82 4.34
CA GLY A 183 -0.71 -10.12 4.90
C GLY A 183 -1.86 -9.33 4.27
N GLY A 184 -1.59 -8.19 3.63
CA GLY A 184 -2.62 -7.39 2.97
C GLY A 184 -3.12 -7.93 1.64
N CYS A 185 -2.53 -9.01 1.11
CA CYS A 185 -2.74 -9.39 -0.30
C CYS A 185 -4.07 -10.10 -0.62
N LEU A 186 -4.86 -10.54 0.35
CA LEU A 186 -6.04 -11.39 0.06
C LEU A 186 -7.33 -10.63 -0.21
N THR A 187 -7.39 -9.34 0.07
CA THR A 187 -8.59 -8.52 -0.19
C THR A 187 -8.21 -7.11 -0.63
N PRO A 188 -9.07 -6.42 -1.37
CA PRO A 188 -8.87 -5.02 -1.74
C PRO A 188 -8.74 -4.05 -0.54
N ILE A 189 -9.34 -4.38 0.59
CA ILE A 189 -9.23 -3.59 1.82
C ILE A 189 -7.96 -3.89 2.62
N GLY A 190 -7.27 -4.99 2.28
CA GLY A 190 -6.04 -5.42 2.96
C GLY A 190 -4.86 -4.52 2.66
N ASP A 191 -4.70 -4.12 1.42
CA ASP A 191 -3.61 -3.22 1.03
C ASP A 191 -4.03 -2.28 -0.10
N PRO A 192 -3.67 -0.99 -0.05
CA PRO A 192 -4.07 0.04 -1.00
C PRO A 192 -3.89 -0.31 -2.49
N PRO A 193 -2.82 -0.98 -2.94
CA PRO A 193 -2.68 -1.41 -4.33
C PRO A 193 -3.86 -2.22 -4.84
N LEU A 194 -4.32 -3.18 -4.05
CA LEU A 194 -5.41 -4.06 -4.45
C LEU A 194 -6.76 -3.33 -4.48
N LEU A 195 -6.93 -2.33 -3.61
CA LEU A 195 -8.07 -1.43 -3.67
C LEU A 195 -8.08 -0.67 -5.01
N MET A 196 -6.92 -0.14 -5.43
CA MET A 196 -6.83 0.52 -6.73
C MET A 196 -7.13 -0.42 -7.90
N GLY A 197 -6.71 -1.69 -7.81
CA GLY A 197 -7.10 -2.72 -8.77
C GLY A 197 -8.61 -2.92 -8.80
N PHE A 198 -9.25 -3.02 -7.64
CA PHE A 198 -10.70 -3.14 -7.52
C PHE A 198 -11.43 -1.93 -8.12
N MET A 199 -10.99 -0.71 -7.83
CA MET A 199 -11.54 0.52 -8.43
C MET A 199 -11.35 0.57 -9.95
N ARG A 200 -10.36 -0.13 -10.51
CA ARG A 200 -10.14 -0.29 -11.95
C ARG A 200 -10.86 -1.51 -12.54
N GLY A 201 -11.73 -2.18 -11.80
CA GLY A 201 -12.60 -3.26 -12.30
C GLY A 201 -12.10 -4.67 -11.99
N VAL A 202 -11.01 -4.84 -11.26
CA VAL A 202 -10.61 -6.18 -10.77
C VAL A 202 -11.66 -6.67 -9.76
N PRO A 203 -12.24 -7.88 -9.89
CA PRO A 203 -13.25 -8.37 -8.97
C PRO A 203 -12.76 -8.42 -7.52
N PHE A 204 -13.62 -8.09 -6.54
CA PHE A 204 -13.25 -8.04 -5.11
C PHE A 204 -12.57 -9.33 -4.62
N PHE A 205 -13.15 -10.48 -4.95
CA PHE A 205 -12.63 -11.78 -4.52
C PHE A 205 -11.50 -12.33 -5.39
N TRP A 206 -11.10 -11.60 -6.45
CA TRP A 206 -10.00 -12.04 -7.31
C TRP A 206 -8.69 -12.17 -6.53
N SER A 207 -8.43 -11.29 -5.58
CA SER A 207 -7.22 -11.31 -4.75
C SER A 207 -7.04 -12.58 -3.92
N LEU A 208 -8.10 -13.37 -3.71
CA LEU A 208 -7.99 -14.70 -3.10
C LEU A 208 -7.14 -15.68 -3.94
N HIS A 209 -6.94 -15.42 -5.24
CA HIS A 209 -5.99 -16.18 -6.06
C HIS A 209 -4.54 -16.06 -5.56
N LEU A 210 -4.23 -15.03 -4.75
CA LEU A 210 -2.92 -14.85 -4.14
C LEU A 210 -2.71 -15.73 -2.88
N PHE A 211 -3.76 -16.40 -2.39
CA PHE A 211 -3.70 -17.22 -1.18
C PHE A 211 -2.63 -18.32 -1.23
N PRO A 212 -2.46 -19.10 -2.33
CA PRO A 212 -1.39 -20.10 -2.40
C PRO A 212 0.01 -19.50 -2.25
N ILE A 213 0.26 -18.33 -2.87
CA ILE A 213 1.54 -17.63 -2.81
C ILE A 213 1.78 -17.09 -1.39
N LEU A 214 0.74 -16.50 -0.77
CA LEU A 214 0.84 -16.04 0.61
C LEU A 214 1.20 -17.19 1.57
N ILE A 215 0.50 -18.32 1.49
CA ILE A 215 0.78 -19.48 2.34
C ILE A 215 2.19 -20.02 2.11
N PHE A 216 2.63 -20.11 0.85
CA PHE A 216 3.99 -20.51 0.51
C PHE A 216 5.02 -19.60 1.20
N ASN A 217 4.87 -18.28 1.08
CA ASN A 217 5.74 -17.30 1.71
C ASN A 217 5.67 -17.34 3.24
N MET A 218 4.47 -17.45 3.80
CA MET A 218 4.28 -17.59 5.25
C MET A 218 4.99 -18.81 5.82
N VAL A 219 4.87 -19.96 5.17
CA VAL A 219 5.51 -21.21 5.64
C VAL A 219 7.03 -21.04 5.67
N ILE A 220 7.63 -20.48 4.62
CA ILE A 220 9.08 -20.26 4.55
C ILE A 220 9.52 -19.24 5.60
N LEU A 221 8.91 -18.06 5.60
CA LEU A 221 9.31 -16.96 6.47
C LEU A 221 9.08 -17.28 7.95
N LEU A 222 7.96 -17.90 8.32
CA LEU A 222 7.68 -18.28 9.70
C LEU A 222 8.60 -19.41 10.17
N THR A 223 8.99 -20.33 9.28
CA THR A 223 9.98 -21.37 9.60
C THR A 223 11.35 -20.75 9.87
N VAL A 224 11.82 -19.88 8.98
CA VAL A 224 13.09 -19.16 9.16
C VAL A 224 13.06 -18.30 10.42
N PHE A 225 11.96 -17.57 10.62
CA PHE A 225 11.72 -16.78 11.83
C PHE A 225 11.80 -17.64 13.10
N TYR A 226 11.11 -18.79 13.12
CA TYR A 226 11.12 -19.69 14.29
C TYR A 226 12.52 -20.15 14.64
N LEU A 227 13.33 -20.54 13.66
CA LEU A 227 14.70 -20.99 13.87
C LEU A 227 15.58 -19.85 14.43
N LEU A 228 15.46 -18.66 13.84
CA LEU A 228 16.19 -17.47 14.26
C LEU A 228 15.75 -17.03 15.67
N ASP A 229 14.45 -16.96 15.92
CA ASP A 229 13.90 -16.55 17.21
C ASP A 229 14.23 -17.55 18.32
N ARG A 230 14.20 -18.86 18.02
CA ARG A 230 14.63 -19.91 18.95
C ARG A 230 16.10 -19.80 19.32
N HIS A 231 16.95 -19.46 18.35
CA HIS A 231 18.38 -19.23 18.61
C HIS A 231 18.59 -18.03 19.55
N ASN A 232 17.97 -16.91 19.26
CA ASN A 232 18.05 -15.69 20.07
C ASN A 232 17.39 -15.87 21.45
N TYR A 233 16.28 -16.58 21.53
CA TYR A 233 15.61 -16.93 22.79
C TYR A 233 16.54 -17.72 23.73
N ARG A 234 17.25 -18.73 23.20
CA ARG A 234 18.23 -19.51 23.98
C ARG A 234 19.38 -18.65 24.49
N LYS A 235 19.85 -17.71 23.67
CA LYS A 235 20.89 -16.74 24.13
C LYS A 235 20.37 -15.86 25.26
N ASP A 236 19.15 -15.34 25.16
CA ASP A 236 18.54 -14.50 26.17
C ASP A 236 18.40 -15.25 27.52
N ILE A 237 17.94 -16.51 27.48
CA ILE A 237 17.87 -17.37 28.67
C ILE A 237 19.26 -17.66 29.26
N ALA A 238 20.26 -17.97 28.42
CA ALA A 238 21.63 -18.20 28.87
C ALA A 238 22.25 -16.95 29.53
N ASN A 239 21.85 -15.75 29.09
CA ASN A 239 22.26 -14.47 29.70
C ASN A 239 21.44 -14.12 30.97
N GLY A 240 20.69 -15.05 31.54
CA GLY A 240 19.92 -14.87 32.76
C GLY A 240 18.62 -14.10 32.60
N ARG A 241 18.20 -13.79 31.39
CA ARG A 241 16.90 -13.17 31.13
C ARG A 241 15.79 -14.21 31.30
N LYS A 242 14.72 -13.85 31.99
CA LYS A 242 13.56 -14.73 32.21
C LYS A 242 12.28 -13.97 31.87
N PRO A 243 11.28 -14.64 31.23
CA PRO A 243 9.95 -14.06 31.10
C PRO A 243 9.40 -13.79 32.50
N ASP A 244 8.75 -12.65 32.67
CA ASP A 244 8.03 -12.34 33.91
C ASP A 244 6.71 -13.15 33.92
N ILE A 245 6.80 -14.35 34.51
CA ILE A 245 5.66 -15.28 34.60
C ILE A 245 4.72 -14.90 35.76
N SER A 246 5.12 -13.98 36.64
CA SER A 246 4.31 -13.56 37.77
C SER A 246 2.96 -12.91 37.36
N LYS A 247 2.92 -12.42 36.12
CA LYS A 247 1.72 -11.85 35.46
C LYS A 247 1.15 -12.78 34.37
N ALA A 248 1.78 -13.91 34.08
CA ALA A 248 1.33 -14.87 33.06
C ALA A 248 0.12 -15.66 33.58
N GLY A 249 -1.05 -15.12 33.40
CA GLY A 249 -2.31 -15.71 33.80
C GLY A 249 -3.51 -14.97 33.24
N THR A 250 -3.29 -13.81 32.65
CA THR A 250 -4.36 -13.07 31.99
C THR A 250 -4.57 -13.61 30.59
N THR A 251 -5.77 -14.05 30.34
CA THR A 251 -6.27 -14.39 28.99
C THR A 251 -6.13 -13.18 28.09
N LEU A 252 -5.77 -13.40 26.84
CA LEU A 252 -5.86 -12.38 25.79
C LEU A 252 -7.28 -11.78 25.81
N LYS A 253 -7.38 -10.49 26.04
CA LYS A 253 -8.63 -9.75 26.05
C LYS A 253 -8.65 -8.84 24.83
N ILE A 254 -9.71 -8.95 24.05
CA ILE A 254 -9.97 -8.07 22.93
C ILE A 254 -11.07 -7.10 23.37
N ASP A 255 -10.71 -5.85 23.53
CA ASP A 255 -11.68 -4.79 23.81
C ASP A 255 -12.12 -4.11 22.51
N GLY A 256 -13.38 -3.70 22.46
CA GLY A 256 -13.96 -3.11 21.24
C GLY A 256 -14.41 -4.11 20.19
N LEU A 257 -14.64 -5.38 20.54
CA LEU A 257 -15.00 -6.46 19.60
C LEU A 257 -16.25 -6.14 18.74
N HIS A 258 -17.20 -5.34 19.26
CA HIS A 258 -18.37 -4.90 18.49
C HIS A 258 -18.00 -4.11 17.22
N ASN A 259 -16.81 -3.54 17.15
CA ASN A 259 -16.31 -2.84 15.97
C ASN A 259 -16.11 -3.75 14.75
N ILE A 260 -16.07 -5.07 14.94
CA ILE A 260 -16.10 -6.03 13.82
C ILE A 260 -17.36 -5.85 12.96
N ILE A 261 -18.50 -5.47 13.56
CA ILE A 261 -19.73 -5.19 12.82
C ILE A 261 -19.51 -4.00 11.85
N PHE A 262 -18.81 -2.97 12.29
CA PHE A 262 -18.51 -1.81 11.47
C PHE A 262 -17.45 -2.11 10.40
N LEU A 263 -16.50 -3.01 10.67
CA LEU A 263 -15.62 -3.53 9.63
C LEU A 263 -16.40 -4.29 8.54
N ILE A 264 -17.35 -5.14 8.93
CA ILE A 264 -18.22 -5.83 7.99
C ILE A 264 -19.06 -4.83 7.17
N MET A 265 -19.57 -3.76 7.80
CA MET A 265 -20.26 -2.69 7.07
C MET A 265 -19.37 -2.03 6.02
N ILE A 266 -18.11 -1.74 6.33
CA ILE A 266 -17.15 -1.16 5.39
C ILE A 266 -16.90 -2.14 4.23
N VAL A 267 -16.64 -3.41 4.53
CA VAL A 267 -16.45 -4.45 3.49
C VAL A 267 -17.67 -4.54 2.57
N ALA A 268 -18.87 -4.56 3.17
CA ALA A 268 -20.12 -4.60 2.40
C ALA A 268 -20.29 -3.36 1.52
N ALA A 269 -19.94 -2.16 2.02
CA ALA A 269 -20.00 -0.92 1.24
C ALA A 269 -19.08 -0.99 0.03
N VAL A 270 -17.85 -1.46 0.19
CA VAL A 270 -16.88 -1.63 -0.92
C VAL A 270 -17.39 -2.67 -1.93
N ILE A 271 -17.90 -3.82 -1.50
CA ILE A 271 -18.48 -4.82 -2.42
C ILE A 271 -19.68 -4.24 -3.17
N LEU A 272 -20.55 -3.49 -2.49
CA LEU A 272 -21.70 -2.84 -3.11
C LEU A 272 -21.27 -1.84 -4.16
N SER A 273 -20.26 -1.00 -3.92
CA SER A 273 -19.80 -0.01 -4.89
C SER A 273 -19.28 -0.63 -6.19
N GLY A 274 -18.72 -1.84 -6.13
CA GLY A 274 -18.30 -2.58 -7.32
C GLY A 274 -19.41 -3.36 -8.01
N THR A 275 -20.52 -3.66 -7.33
CA THR A 275 -21.63 -4.44 -7.90
C THR A 275 -22.80 -3.58 -8.39
N LEU A 276 -23.11 -2.49 -7.68
CA LEU A 276 -24.20 -1.57 -8.02
C LEU A 276 -24.11 -1.00 -9.46
N PRO A 277 -22.91 -0.65 -10.00
CA PRO A 277 -22.79 -0.18 -11.39
C PRO A 277 -23.36 -1.13 -12.43
N ASN A 278 -23.39 -2.43 -12.15
CA ASN A 278 -23.90 -3.46 -13.06
C ASN A 278 -25.44 -3.62 -13.03
N LEU A 279 -26.12 -2.95 -12.09
CA LEU A 279 -27.57 -3.02 -11.97
C LEU A 279 -28.23 -1.94 -12.84
N ALA A 280 -29.27 -2.29 -13.60
CA ALA A 280 -30.00 -1.38 -14.47
C ALA A 280 -30.54 -0.13 -13.75
N ALA A 281 -30.85 -0.23 -12.44
CA ALA A 281 -31.28 0.90 -11.62
C ALA A 281 -30.22 2.00 -11.47
N PHE A 282 -28.93 1.65 -11.57
CA PHE A 282 -27.79 2.54 -11.45
C PHE A 282 -27.17 2.91 -12.80
N GLN A 283 -27.78 2.50 -13.92
CA GLN A 283 -27.34 2.83 -15.27
C GLN A 283 -28.32 3.78 -15.94
N ASP A 284 -27.80 4.65 -16.80
CA ASP A 284 -28.59 5.46 -17.71
C ASP A 284 -28.97 4.64 -18.96
N ALA A 285 -29.73 5.28 -19.90
CA ALA A 285 -30.15 4.62 -21.13
C ALA A 285 -28.97 4.23 -22.06
N ALA A 286 -27.79 4.80 -21.87
CA ALA A 286 -26.57 4.50 -22.61
C ALA A 286 -25.70 3.46 -21.92
N GLY A 287 -26.09 2.98 -20.73
CA GLY A 287 -25.32 2.01 -19.94
C GLY A 287 -24.26 2.62 -19.04
N ASN A 288 -24.17 3.96 -18.95
CA ASN A 288 -23.24 4.63 -18.06
C ASN A 288 -23.77 4.67 -16.62
N VAL A 289 -22.87 4.72 -15.65
CA VAL A 289 -23.24 4.80 -14.23
C VAL A 289 -23.92 6.14 -13.94
N ARG A 290 -25.11 6.09 -13.37
CA ARG A 290 -25.85 7.29 -12.92
C ARG A 290 -25.16 7.96 -11.76
N GLY A 291 -25.12 9.28 -11.78
CA GLY A 291 -24.51 10.08 -10.73
C GLY A 291 -24.83 11.56 -10.81
N ILE A 292 -24.15 12.33 -10.00
CA ILE A 292 -24.24 13.80 -9.99
C ILE A 292 -23.13 14.34 -10.90
N ARG A 293 -23.53 14.98 -12.00
CA ARG A 293 -22.60 15.66 -12.91
C ARG A 293 -22.07 16.91 -12.24
N VAL A 294 -20.76 16.98 -12.04
CA VAL A 294 -20.09 18.08 -11.32
C VAL A 294 -19.52 19.11 -12.31
N PHE A 295 -18.82 18.61 -13.34
CA PHE A 295 -18.21 19.49 -14.35
C PHE A 295 -18.00 18.72 -15.66
N ARG A 296 -18.39 19.27 -16.80
CA ARG A 296 -18.31 18.64 -18.12
C ARG A 296 -18.75 17.16 -18.08
N GLU A 297 -17.81 16.23 -18.31
CA GLU A 297 -18.10 14.78 -18.26
C GLU A 297 -17.84 14.16 -16.86
N VAL A 298 -17.27 14.93 -15.92
CA VAL A 298 -16.98 14.44 -14.57
C VAL A 298 -18.26 14.22 -13.78
N THR A 299 -18.53 12.97 -13.46
CA THR A 299 -19.72 12.53 -12.74
C THR A 299 -19.31 11.77 -11.48
N LEU A 300 -19.86 12.17 -10.33
CA LEU A 300 -19.76 11.38 -9.10
C LEU A 300 -20.88 10.36 -9.07
N GLY A 301 -20.55 9.09 -9.26
CA GLY A 301 -21.51 7.98 -9.36
C GLY A 301 -22.28 7.75 -8.05
N PHE A 302 -23.58 7.44 -8.13
CA PHE A 302 -24.37 7.07 -6.95
C PHE A 302 -23.80 5.90 -6.16
N PRO A 303 -23.21 4.84 -6.77
CA PRO A 303 -22.54 3.78 -6.04
C PRO A 303 -21.43 4.30 -5.12
N SER A 304 -20.58 5.21 -5.59
CA SER A 304 -19.50 5.83 -4.79
C SER A 304 -20.07 6.70 -3.66
N ILE A 305 -21.16 7.44 -3.90
CA ILE A 305 -21.82 8.22 -2.85
C ILE A 305 -22.36 7.31 -1.74
N ILE A 306 -22.97 6.18 -2.10
CA ILE A 306 -23.48 5.19 -1.15
C ILE A 306 -22.35 4.58 -0.35
N GLU A 307 -21.26 4.19 -1.00
CA GLU A 307 -20.06 3.66 -0.36
C GLU A 307 -19.52 4.63 0.69
N VAL A 308 -19.25 5.87 0.30
CA VAL A 308 -18.76 6.94 1.18
C VAL A 308 -19.70 7.16 2.38
N ALA A 309 -21.01 7.21 2.13
CA ALA A 309 -22.00 7.42 3.18
C ALA A 309 -22.00 6.27 4.22
N ILE A 310 -21.96 5.02 3.75
CA ILE A 310 -21.94 3.85 4.64
C ILE A 310 -20.63 3.81 5.45
N ILE A 311 -19.49 4.07 4.83
CA ILE A 311 -18.18 4.06 5.50
C ILE A 311 -18.12 5.16 6.59
N LEU A 312 -18.55 6.38 6.25
CA LEU A 312 -18.61 7.48 7.23
C LEU A 312 -19.57 7.19 8.38
N LEU A 313 -20.71 6.57 8.09
CA LEU A 313 -21.66 6.12 9.12
C LEU A 313 -21.02 5.06 10.02
N ALA A 314 -20.34 4.05 9.46
CA ALA A 314 -19.64 3.02 10.22
C ALA A 314 -18.56 3.64 11.12
N ALA A 315 -17.75 4.57 10.63
CA ALA A 315 -16.76 5.30 11.41
C ALA A 315 -17.41 6.09 12.55
N LEU A 316 -18.47 6.84 12.27
CA LEU A 316 -19.21 7.63 13.27
C LEU A 316 -19.80 6.74 14.38
N LEU A 317 -20.44 5.63 14.00
CA LEU A 317 -21.03 4.68 14.95
C LEU A 317 -19.92 4.03 15.80
N SER A 318 -18.83 3.60 15.20
CA SER A 318 -17.66 3.09 15.90
C SER A 318 -17.16 4.06 16.96
N PHE A 319 -17.00 5.34 16.61
CA PHE A 319 -16.57 6.37 17.56
C PHE A 319 -17.56 6.63 18.69
N LYS A 320 -18.87 6.58 18.41
CA LYS A 320 -19.92 6.83 19.41
C LYS A 320 -20.14 5.66 20.37
N THR A 321 -19.97 4.42 19.90
CA THR A 321 -20.25 3.21 20.66
C THR A 321 -19.06 2.66 21.42
N THR A 322 -17.84 3.12 21.09
CA THR A 322 -16.62 2.64 21.74
C THR A 322 -16.13 3.62 22.81
N ASP A 323 -15.76 3.09 23.97
CA ASP A 323 -15.20 3.88 25.05
C ASP A 323 -13.89 4.58 24.61
N SER A 324 -13.76 5.84 25.01
CA SER A 324 -12.54 6.62 24.75
C SER A 324 -11.29 6.03 25.38
N GLN A 325 -11.41 5.26 26.47
CA GLN A 325 -10.29 4.58 27.10
C GLN A 325 -9.62 3.59 26.16
N ILE A 326 -10.39 2.87 25.32
CA ILE A 326 -9.86 1.94 24.33
C ILE A 326 -8.97 2.67 23.32
N ARG A 327 -9.40 3.83 22.85
CA ARG A 327 -8.59 4.68 21.94
C ARG A 327 -7.32 5.20 22.59
N THR A 328 -7.42 5.57 23.88
CA THR A 328 -6.26 6.05 24.64
C THR A 328 -5.24 4.93 24.86
N SER A 329 -5.68 3.71 25.22
CA SER A 329 -4.79 2.56 25.38
C SER A 329 -4.15 2.14 24.04
N ASN A 330 -4.86 2.34 22.92
CA ASN A 330 -4.33 2.12 21.58
C ASN A 330 -3.45 3.28 21.07
N HIS A 331 -3.28 4.34 21.86
CA HIS A 331 -2.58 5.58 21.46
C HIS A 331 -3.06 6.13 20.12
N PHE A 332 -4.36 6.08 19.90
CA PHE A 332 -4.98 6.57 18.67
C PHE A 332 -4.71 8.05 18.46
N THR A 333 -4.16 8.42 17.32
CA THR A 333 -3.95 9.82 16.92
C THR A 333 -4.33 10.02 15.46
N TRP A 334 -4.81 11.20 15.12
CA TRP A 334 -5.17 11.56 13.75
C TRP A 334 -3.96 11.81 12.83
N GLY A 335 -2.75 11.79 13.36
CA GLY A 335 -1.51 12.09 12.62
C GLY A 335 -1.35 11.21 11.39
N ALA A 336 -1.40 9.89 11.56
CA ALA A 336 -1.17 8.93 10.50
C ALA A 336 -2.16 9.08 9.33
N ILE A 337 -3.47 9.16 9.60
CA ILE A 337 -4.45 9.29 8.52
C ILE A 337 -4.40 10.65 7.84
N LYS A 338 -4.07 11.72 8.58
CA LYS A 338 -3.87 13.06 8.01
C LYS A 338 -2.67 13.09 7.08
N GLU A 339 -1.57 12.46 7.48
CA GLU A 339 -0.37 12.33 6.64
C GLU A 339 -0.68 11.60 5.34
N VAL A 340 -1.33 10.45 5.42
CA VAL A 340 -1.77 9.68 4.27
C VAL A 340 -2.68 10.53 3.37
N ALA A 341 -3.67 11.22 3.92
CA ALA A 341 -4.58 12.05 3.12
C ALA A 341 -3.83 13.14 2.34
N VAL A 342 -2.88 13.82 2.98
CA VAL A 342 -2.09 14.88 2.33
C VAL A 342 -1.17 14.32 1.24
N LEU A 343 -0.50 13.20 1.49
CA LEU A 343 0.42 12.62 0.52
C LEU A 343 -0.32 12.10 -0.70
N PHE A 344 -1.38 11.33 -0.48
CA PHE A 344 -2.07 10.67 -1.58
C PHE A 344 -2.81 11.63 -2.50
N ILE A 345 -3.35 12.76 -2.01
CA ILE A 345 -3.93 13.75 -2.93
C ILE A 345 -2.87 14.29 -3.91
N GLY A 346 -1.64 14.55 -3.46
CA GLY A 346 -0.55 14.96 -4.32
C GLY A 346 -0.11 13.87 -5.29
N ILE A 347 0.00 12.63 -4.81
CA ILE A 347 0.34 11.48 -5.66
C ILE A 347 -0.71 11.30 -6.75
N PHE A 348 -2.00 11.27 -6.41
CA PHE A 348 -3.08 11.08 -7.37
C PHE A 348 -3.14 12.18 -8.44
N ILE A 349 -2.97 13.44 -8.04
CA ILE A 349 -2.94 14.57 -8.98
C ILE A 349 -1.72 14.49 -9.88
N THR A 350 -0.52 14.32 -9.33
CA THR A 350 0.72 14.39 -10.10
C THR A 350 0.98 13.17 -10.97
N MET A 351 0.38 12.01 -10.69
CA MET A 351 0.56 10.81 -11.50
C MET A 351 -0.30 10.78 -12.78
N GLN A 352 -1.29 11.67 -12.94
CA GLN A 352 -2.18 11.65 -14.10
C GLN A 352 -1.44 11.66 -15.45
N PRO A 353 -0.42 12.53 -15.68
CA PRO A 353 0.32 12.50 -16.94
C PRO A 353 1.08 11.19 -17.15
N ALA A 354 1.59 10.55 -16.09
CA ALA A 354 2.24 9.25 -16.20
C ALA A 354 1.25 8.16 -16.64
N LEU A 355 0.03 8.15 -16.08
CA LEU A 355 -1.02 7.21 -16.50
C LEU A 355 -1.48 7.46 -17.95
N MET A 356 -1.63 8.72 -18.35
CA MET A 356 -1.96 9.09 -19.74
C MET A 356 -0.85 8.63 -20.72
N LEU A 357 0.41 8.86 -20.37
CA LEU A 357 1.56 8.45 -21.18
C LEU A 357 1.63 6.92 -21.30
N LEU A 358 1.44 6.19 -20.22
CA LEU A 358 1.44 4.73 -20.22
C LEU A 358 0.30 4.14 -21.05
N LYS A 359 -0.86 4.79 -21.09
CA LYS A 359 -1.97 4.38 -21.98
C LYS A 359 -1.57 4.46 -23.46
N SER A 360 -0.72 5.42 -23.84
CA SER A 360 -0.29 5.59 -25.22
C SER A 360 0.96 4.77 -25.58
N MET A 361 1.92 4.60 -24.65
CA MET A 361 3.24 4.00 -24.91
C MET A 361 3.49 2.67 -24.19
N GLY A 362 2.49 2.15 -23.47
CA GLY A 362 2.66 0.94 -22.65
C GLY A 362 3.27 -0.26 -23.41
N PRO A 363 2.83 -0.57 -24.65
CA PRO A 363 3.41 -1.65 -25.45
C PRO A 363 4.89 -1.45 -25.79
N GLU A 364 5.37 -0.21 -25.89
CA GLU A 364 6.76 0.12 -26.24
C GLU A 364 7.76 -0.11 -25.09
N LEU A 365 7.26 -0.24 -23.85
CA LEU A 365 8.11 -0.51 -22.69
C LEU A 365 8.73 -1.91 -22.70
N GLY A 366 8.27 -2.81 -23.57
CA GLY A 366 8.82 -4.15 -23.72
C GLY A 366 8.53 -5.10 -22.54
N LEU A 367 7.73 -4.68 -21.56
CA LEU A 367 7.34 -5.48 -20.39
C LEU A 367 6.07 -6.28 -20.75
N SER A 368 6.24 -7.51 -21.24
CA SER A 368 5.12 -8.32 -21.74
C SER A 368 4.91 -9.63 -20.99
N LYS A 369 5.86 -10.01 -20.12
CA LYS A 369 5.82 -11.29 -19.39
C LYS A 369 5.52 -11.09 -17.90
N PRO A 370 4.84 -12.04 -17.25
CA PRO A 370 4.58 -11.99 -15.81
C PRO A 370 5.84 -11.81 -14.97
N LEU A 371 6.93 -12.50 -15.35
CA LEU A 371 8.23 -12.40 -14.69
C LEU A 371 8.80 -10.99 -14.69
N GLU A 372 8.74 -10.33 -15.85
CA GLU A 372 9.23 -8.95 -16.03
C GLU A 372 8.40 -7.99 -15.19
N MET A 373 7.05 -8.15 -15.21
CA MET A 373 6.14 -7.35 -14.41
C MET A 373 6.35 -7.56 -12.91
N PHE A 374 6.58 -8.79 -12.44
CA PHE A 374 6.84 -9.09 -11.03
C PHE A 374 8.06 -8.33 -10.50
N TRP A 375 9.19 -8.45 -11.20
CA TRP A 375 10.43 -7.82 -10.75
C TRP A 375 10.43 -6.30 -10.96
N ALA A 376 9.91 -5.81 -12.08
CA ALA A 376 9.84 -4.38 -12.33
C ALA A 376 8.92 -3.67 -11.35
N THR A 377 7.71 -4.20 -11.12
CA THR A 377 6.78 -3.71 -10.11
C THR A 377 7.40 -3.76 -8.72
N GLY A 378 7.99 -4.90 -8.36
CA GLY A 378 8.56 -5.11 -7.04
C GLY A 378 9.79 -4.24 -6.76
N ALA A 379 10.68 -4.08 -7.74
CA ALA A 379 11.84 -3.20 -7.61
C ALA A 379 11.40 -1.75 -7.36
N LEU A 380 10.40 -1.28 -8.11
CA LEU A 380 9.89 0.08 -7.95
C LEU A 380 9.16 0.23 -6.60
N SER A 381 8.30 -0.72 -6.22
CA SER A 381 7.57 -0.75 -4.95
C SER A 381 8.48 -0.81 -3.73
N SER A 382 9.70 -1.30 -3.87
CA SER A 382 10.67 -1.33 -2.78
C SER A 382 11.12 0.07 -2.32
N PHE A 383 11.02 1.09 -3.19
CA PHE A 383 11.51 2.44 -2.93
C PHE A 383 10.41 3.51 -3.05
N LEU A 384 9.37 3.21 -3.81
CA LEU A 384 8.19 4.06 -3.94
C LEU A 384 7.03 3.38 -3.24
N ASP A 385 6.02 4.17 -2.86
CA ASP A 385 4.79 3.60 -2.31
C ASP A 385 4.20 2.55 -3.28
N ASN A 386 3.69 1.45 -2.71
CA ASN A 386 3.19 0.31 -3.47
C ASN A 386 1.95 0.65 -4.32
N THR A 387 1.15 1.64 -3.92
CA THR A 387 -0.10 2.01 -4.61
C THR A 387 0.13 2.67 -5.97
N PRO A 388 0.91 3.76 -6.11
CA PRO A 388 1.19 4.34 -7.42
C PRO A 388 1.96 3.37 -8.31
N THR A 389 2.85 2.58 -7.73
CA THR A 389 3.59 1.54 -8.46
C THR A 389 2.64 0.52 -9.08
N TYR A 390 1.68 0.01 -8.31
CA TYR A 390 0.67 -0.93 -8.81
C TYR A 390 -0.13 -0.33 -9.97
N LEU A 391 -0.61 0.91 -9.85
CA LEU A 391 -1.40 1.56 -10.89
C LEU A 391 -0.62 1.75 -12.20
N VAL A 392 0.66 2.11 -12.11
CA VAL A 392 1.55 2.23 -13.27
C VAL A 392 1.63 0.90 -14.02
N PHE A 393 1.94 -0.19 -13.34
CA PHE A 393 2.08 -1.50 -13.98
C PHE A 393 0.75 -2.14 -14.39
N LEU A 394 -0.32 -1.91 -13.64
CA LEU A 394 -1.67 -2.31 -14.03
C LEU A 394 -2.09 -1.64 -15.34
N THR A 395 -1.86 -0.32 -15.44
CA THR A 395 -2.16 0.45 -16.66
C THR A 395 -1.32 -0.04 -17.83
N THR A 396 -0.01 -0.23 -17.62
CA THR A 396 0.90 -0.78 -18.64
C THR A 396 0.41 -2.15 -19.12
N ALA A 397 0.07 -3.07 -18.22
CA ALA A 397 -0.43 -4.40 -18.59
C ALA A 397 -1.76 -4.33 -19.38
N GLY A 398 -2.64 -3.40 -19.03
CA GLY A 398 -3.91 -3.20 -19.71
C GLY A 398 -3.77 -2.75 -21.17
N THR A 399 -2.68 -2.05 -21.52
CA THR A 399 -2.44 -1.57 -22.88
C THR A 399 -1.82 -2.61 -23.82
N LEU A 400 -1.41 -3.79 -23.30
CA LEU A 400 -0.76 -4.83 -24.11
C LEU A 400 -1.71 -5.58 -25.05
N GLY A 401 -3.01 -5.28 -25.05
CA GLY A 401 -3.98 -5.81 -26.00
C GLY A 401 -4.34 -7.29 -25.81
N PHE A 402 -4.22 -7.82 -24.60
CA PHE A 402 -4.65 -9.18 -24.30
C PHE A 402 -6.17 -9.32 -24.45
N THR A 403 -6.61 -10.46 -25.00
CA THR A 403 -8.04 -10.77 -25.21
C THR A 403 -8.60 -11.71 -24.13
N GLN A 404 -7.74 -12.36 -23.36
CA GLN A 404 -8.12 -13.30 -22.30
C GLN A 404 -7.58 -12.85 -20.96
N GLY A 405 -8.44 -12.83 -19.93
CA GLY A 405 -8.05 -12.41 -18.57
C GLY A 405 -9.18 -11.67 -17.85
N ILE A 406 -8.79 -10.83 -16.92
CA ILE A 406 -9.68 -9.96 -16.15
C ILE A 406 -9.89 -8.67 -16.93
N ALA A 407 -11.15 -8.38 -17.26
CA ALA A 407 -11.55 -7.11 -17.89
C ALA A 407 -11.46 -5.99 -16.83
N THR A 408 -10.71 -4.96 -17.15
CA THR A 408 -10.54 -3.78 -16.29
C THR A 408 -10.80 -2.50 -17.09
N THR A 409 -10.90 -1.35 -16.41
CA THR A 409 -11.06 -0.04 -17.06
C THR A 409 -9.84 0.38 -17.89
N VAL A 410 -8.70 -0.27 -17.68
CA VAL A 410 -7.45 0.00 -18.42
C VAL A 410 -7.18 -1.01 -19.53
N GLY A 411 -7.98 -2.09 -19.62
CA GLY A 411 -7.86 -3.15 -20.61
C GLY A 411 -7.98 -4.54 -19.99
N THR A 412 -7.86 -5.60 -20.79
CA THR A 412 -7.90 -6.98 -20.32
C THR A 412 -6.52 -7.43 -19.90
N ILE A 413 -6.40 -7.97 -18.68
CA ILE A 413 -5.12 -8.38 -18.09
C ILE A 413 -5.17 -9.88 -17.77
N PRO A 414 -4.22 -10.70 -18.28
CA PRO A 414 -4.13 -12.12 -17.95
C PRO A 414 -3.97 -12.34 -16.45
N VAL A 415 -4.63 -13.38 -15.90
CA VAL A 415 -4.61 -13.68 -14.46
C VAL A 415 -3.16 -13.79 -13.93
N LYS A 416 -2.27 -14.49 -14.64
CA LYS A 416 -0.86 -14.66 -14.24
C LYS A 416 -0.11 -13.31 -14.20
N MET A 417 -0.42 -12.39 -15.13
CA MET A 417 0.16 -11.05 -15.19
C MET A 417 -0.32 -10.20 -14.01
N LEU A 418 -1.63 -10.19 -13.77
CA LEU A 418 -2.21 -9.46 -12.64
C LEU A 418 -1.70 -10.00 -11.30
N THR A 419 -1.53 -11.33 -11.16
CA THR A 419 -0.90 -11.97 -10.01
C THR A 419 0.52 -11.47 -9.79
N ALA A 420 1.33 -11.40 -10.86
CA ALA A 420 2.70 -10.94 -10.81
C ALA A 420 2.82 -9.47 -10.36
N ILE A 421 2.00 -8.59 -10.94
CA ILE A 421 1.93 -7.17 -10.55
C ILE A 421 1.50 -7.03 -9.08
N SER A 422 0.46 -7.76 -8.68
CA SER A 422 -0.07 -7.69 -7.31
C SER A 422 0.95 -8.16 -6.27
N CYS A 423 1.60 -9.30 -6.52
CA CYS A 423 2.65 -9.82 -5.64
C CYS A 423 3.88 -8.89 -5.62
N GLY A 424 4.31 -8.40 -6.78
CA GLY A 424 5.42 -7.45 -6.87
C GLY A 424 5.15 -6.18 -6.05
N ALA A 425 3.98 -5.58 -6.23
CA ALA A 425 3.60 -4.35 -5.51
C ALA A 425 3.49 -4.57 -4.00
N VAL A 426 2.73 -5.58 -3.56
CA VAL A 426 2.41 -5.79 -2.15
C VAL A 426 3.58 -6.40 -1.38
N PHE A 427 4.25 -7.42 -1.92
CA PHE A 427 5.28 -8.15 -1.17
C PHE A 427 6.61 -7.41 -1.13
N MET A 428 7.03 -6.82 -2.25
CA MET A 428 8.32 -6.15 -2.31
C MET A 428 8.30 -4.74 -1.69
N GLY A 429 7.13 -4.17 -1.38
CA GLY A 429 7.02 -3.00 -0.50
C GLY A 429 7.64 -3.22 0.88
N ALA A 430 7.77 -4.48 1.31
CA ALA A 430 8.47 -4.86 2.53
C ALA A 430 10.00 -4.70 2.47
N ASN A 431 10.61 -4.47 1.31
CA ASN A 431 12.06 -4.43 1.16
C ASN A 431 12.74 -3.24 1.82
N THR A 432 12.01 -2.14 2.03
CA THR A 432 12.53 -0.94 2.70
C THR A 432 11.50 -0.37 3.68
N TYR A 433 11.94 0.55 4.53
CA TYR A 433 11.03 1.25 5.43
C TYR A 433 10.08 2.22 4.71
N ILE A 434 10.41 2.65 3.51
CA ILE A 434 9.65 3.64 2.72
C ILE A 434 8.76 3.00 1.65
N GLY A 435 8.91 1.70 1.39
CA GLY A 435 8.11 1.03 0.36
C GLY A 435 6.62 0.87 0.71
N ASN A 436 6.27 0.94 2.00
CA ASN A 436 4.88 0.97 2.45
C ASN A 436 4.75 1.75 3.76
N ALA A 437 3.71 2.55 3.92
CA ALA A 437 3.49 3.42 5.08
C ALA A 437 3.58 2.70 6.45
N PRO A 438 2.98 1.52 6.68
CA PRO A 438 3.07 0.82 7.95
C PRO A 438 4.51 0.40 8.34
N ASN A 439 5.43 0.27 7.39
CA ASN A 439 6.82 -0.13 7.68
C ASN A 439 7.53 0.90 8.57
N PHE A 440 7.46 2.16 8.17
CA PHE A 440 8.06 3.25 8.92
C PHE A 440 7.37 3.46 10.26
N MET A 441 6.05 3.35 10.29
CA MET A 441 5.25 3.45 11.52
C MET A 441 5.67 2.37 12.54
N VAL A 442 5.78 1.11 12.13
CA VAL A 442 6.23 0.01 13.00
C VAL A 442 7.66 0.24 13.49
N LYS A 443 8.54 0.73 12.62
CA LYS A 443 9.91 1.10 12.99
C LYS A 443 9.91 2.18 14.08
N SER A 444 9.17 3.27 13.90
CA SER A 444 9.10 4.39 14.85
C SER A 444 8.55 3.93 16.20
N ILE A 445 7.42 3.24 16.23
CA ILE A 445 6.84 2.69 17.45
C ILE A 445 7.81 1.73 18.16
N SER A 446 8.55 0.93 17.40
CA SER A 446 9.52 -0.02 17.96
C SER A 446 10.70 0.71 18.63
N ASP A 447 11.27 1.71 17.97
CA ASP A 447 12.38 2.51 18.50
C ASP A 447 11.96 3.27 19.77
N GLU A 448 10.77 3.90 19.77
CA GLU A 448 10.17 4.60 20.92
C GLU A 448 9.97 3.67 22.14
N ASN A 449 9.69 2.38 21.89
CA ASN A 449 9.46 1.36 22.93
C ASN A 449 10.71 0.50 23.22
N GLY A 450 11.91 0.99 22.90
CA GLY A 450 13.18 0.38 23.25
C GLY A 450 13.54 -0.90 22.47
N VAL A 451 12.99 -1.06 21.28
CA VAL A 451 13.45 -2.05 20.30
C VAL A 451 14.34 -1.35 19.28
N ARG A 452 15.66 -1.55 19.39
CA ARG A 452 16.60 -0.96 18.42
C ARG A 452 16.41 -1.57 17.04
N MET A 453 15.72 -0.85 16.18
CA MET A 453 15.52 -1.29 14.80
C MET A 453 16.80 -1.11 13.97
N PRO A 454 17.02 -1.94 12.94
CA PRO A 454 18.10 -1.73 11.99
C PRO A 454 18.04 -0.33 11.35
N SER A 455 19.21 0.23 11.02
CA SER A 455 19.25 1.43 10.19
C SER A 455 18.62 1.15 8.81
N PHE A 456 18.32 2.19 8.04
CA PHE A 456 17.71 2.03 6.70
C PHE A 456 18.46 1.02 5.82
N PHE A 457 19.77 1.16 5.69
CA PHE A 457 20.58 0.20 4.92
C PHE A 457 20.72 -1.16 5.63
N GLY A 458 20.76 -1.17 6.97
CA GLY A 458 20.73 -2.41 7.75
C GLY A 458 19.45 -3.21 7.51
N TYR A 459 18.30 -2.55 7.39
CA TYR A 459 17.03 -3.20 7.07
C TYR A 459 17.01 -3.78 5.65
N ILE A 460 17.56 -3.05 4.68
CA ILE A 460 17.72 -3.58 3.30
C ILE A 460 18.55 -4.86 3.31
N LEU A 461 19.60 -4.96 4.12
CA LEU A 461 20.36 -6.21 4.23
C LEU A 461 19.52 -7.36 4.80
N TRP A 462 18.61 -7.10 5.75
CA TRP A 462 17.63 -8.08 6.20
C TRP A 462 16.70 -8.53 5.07
N SER A 463 16.19 -7.61 4.30
CA SER A 463 15.33 -7.91 3.15
C SER A 463 16.06 -8.72 2.10
N LEU A 464 17.30 -8.35 1.76
CA LEU A 464 18.14 -9.12 0.83
C LEU A 464 18.44 -10.54 1.33
N ALA A 465 18.62 -10.72 2.64
CA ALA A 465 18.91 -12.02 3.20
C ALA A 465 17.68 -12.95 3.30
N PHE A 466 16.49 -12.40 3.57
CA PHE A 466 15.31 -13.20 3.90
C PHE A 466 14.17 -13.07 2.89
N LEU A 467 13.91 -11.89 2.32
CA LEU A 467 12.81 -11.70 1.37
C LEU A 467 13.21 -12.02 -0.08
N VAL A 468 14.37 -11.53 -0.53
CA VAL A 468 14.77 -11.74 -1.93
C VAL A 468 14.90 -13.23 -2.28
N PRO A 469 15.45 -14.12 -1.42
CA PRO A 469 15.42 -15.56 -1.69
C PRO A 469 14.00 -16.12 -1.83
N VAL A 470 13.04 -15.64 -1.04
CA VAL A 470 11.64 -16.05 -1.15
C VAL A 470 11.03 -15.57 -2.45
N PHE A 471 11.30 -14.34 -2.87
CA PHE A 471 10.83 -13.80 -4.16
C PHE A 471 11.43 -14.53 -5.36
N ILE A 472 12.67 -15.01 -5.25
CA ILE A 472 13.27 -15.89 -6.27
C ILE A 472 12.51 -17.23 -6.33
N LEU A 473 12.12 -17.78 -5.18
CA LEU A 473 11.30 -18.99 -5.13
C LEU A 473 9.89 -18.74 -5.70
N ASP A 474 9.25 -17.60 -5.38
CA ASP A 474 7.98 -17.20 -5.99
C ASP A 474 8.08 -17.12 -7.51
N MET A 475 9.15 -16.51 -8.00
CA MET A 475 9.45 -16.44 -9.43
C MET A 475 9.50 -17.83 -10.07
N LEU A 476 10.27 -18.74 -9.47
CA LEU A 476 10.48 -20.08 -10.00
C LEU A 476 9.21 -20.95 -9.97
N VAL A 477 8.39 -20.79 -8.95
CA VAL A 477 7.20 -21.64 -8.73
C VAL A 477 5.95 -21.10 -9.44
N PHE A 478 5.77 -19.78 -9.48
CA PHE A 478 4.49 -19.17 -9.89
C PHE A 478 4.59 -18.37 -11.20
N PHE A 479 5.77 -17.84 -11.57
CA PHE A 479 5.91 -16.92 -12.69
C PHE A 479 6.74 -17.44 -13.86
N LEU A 480 7.51 -18.49 -13.69
CA LEU A 480 8.08 -19.28 -14.78
C LEU A 480 7.11 -20.38 -15.20
#